data_2c0583e523b6913e7f070ae7aaf26ae4
#
_entry.id   2c0583e523b6913e7f070ae7aaf26ae4
#
_cell.length_a   1.000
_cell.length_b   1.000
_cell.length_c   1.000
_cell.angle_alpha   90.00
_cell.angle_beta   90.00
_cell.angle_gamma   90.00
#
_symmetry.space_group_name_H-M   'P 1'
#
loop_
_entity.id
_entity.type
_entity.pdbx_description
1 polymer ?
#
loop_
_entity_poly.entity_id
_entity_poly.type
_entity_poly.pdbx_seq_one_letter_code
_entity_poly.pdbx_strand_id
1 'polypeptide(L)'
;MKVTFFSSVLNHHQIEFCDEMYTKLGNGFKFVSTMEMEEQRKNLKYYEYERPYKIRMYTSEEERDKGNDLFQESDAVILGVNMPVQLRKRLKKGKITFLYRERIFKAAPSMYKYLRSLAYFVKEYWAFRGTPFY
;
A
#
# COMPACT_ATOMS: atom_id res chain seq x y z
N MET A 1 18.07 2.17 -7.35
CA MET A 1 16.62 1.99 -7.53
C MET A 1 15.94 2.24 -6.19
N LYS A 2 14.93 3.08 -6.17
CA LYS A 2 14.12 3.37 -4.96
C LYS A 2 12.77 2.66 -5.08
N VAL A 3 12.45 1.81 -4.12
CA VAL A 3 11.18 1.07 -4.04
C VAL A 3 10.49 1.39 -2.72
N THR A 4 9.21 1.74 -2.75
CA THR A 4 8.45 2.02 -1.54
C THR A 4 7.17 1.17 -1.50
N PHE A 5 6.94 0.50 -0.38
CA PHE A 5 5.74 -0.29 -0.13
C PHE A 5 4.82 0.46 0.84
N PHE A 6 3.61 0.78 0.39
CA PHE A 6 2.56 1.41 1.19
C PHE A 6 1.53 0.38 1.64
N SER A 7 1.34 0.26 2.95
CA SER A 7 0.30 -0.59 3.54
C SER A 7 -0.28 0.09 4.78
N SER A 8 -1.41 -0.40 5.28
CA SER A 8 -2.00 0.10 6.53
C SER A 8 -1.02 -0.05 7.70
N VAL A 9 -0.53 -1.26 7.93
CA VAL A 9 0.45 -1.60 8.96
C VAL A 9 1.43 -2.66 8.43
N LEU A 10 2.64 -2.71 8.98
CA LEU A 10 3.59 -3.78 8.69
C LEU A 10 3.22 -5.01 9.53
N ASN A 11 2.73 -6.04 8.89
CA ASN A 11 2.27 -7.27 9.53
C ASN A 11 3.14 -8.48 9.17
N HIS A 12 2.89 -9.61 9.85
CA HIS A 12 3.67 -10.85 9.69
C HIS A 12 3.66 -11.44 8.27
N HIS A 13 2.65 -11.17 7.45
CA HIS A 13 2.61 -11.64 6.06
C HIS A 13 3.52 -10.83 5.12
N GLN A 14 3.94 -9.65 5.55
CA GLN A 14 4.73 -8.72 4.73
C GLN A 14 6.18 -8.66 5.18
N ILE A 15 6.47 -9.06 6.43
CA ILE A 15 7.77 -8.83 7.06
C ILE A 15 8.92 -9.50 6.32
N GLU A 16 8.77 -10.76 5.96
CA GLU A 16 9.82 -11.53 5.25
C GLU A 16 10.13 -10.91 3.88
N PHE A 17 9.08 -10.54 3.14
CA PHE A 17 9.23 -9.85 1.87
C PHE A 17 9.95 -8.51 2.04
N CYS A 18 9.56 -7.71 3.04
CA CYS A 18 10.14 -6.40 3.28
C CYS A 18 11.60 -6.50 3.76
N ASP A 19 11.91 -7.47 4.61
CA ASP A 19 13.28 -7.72 5.09
C ASP A 19 14.19 -8.14 3.92
N GLU A 20 13.71 -9.00 3.01
CA GLU A 20 14.44 -9.39 1.81
C GLU A 20 14.65 -8.22 0.84
N MET A 21 13.62 -7.40 0.64
CA MET A 21 13.73 -6.18 -0.18
C MET A 21 14.75 -5.20 0.41
N TYR A 22 14.78 -5.05 1.73
CA TYR A 22 15.76 -4.20 2.40
C TYR A 22 17.17 -4.78 2.30
N THR A 23 17.33 -6.08 2.41
CA THR A 23 18.61 -6.76 2.22
C THR A 23 19.19 -6.48 0.83
N LYS A 24 18.35 -6.48 -0.21
CA LYS A 24 18.78 -6.26 -1.60
C LYS A 24 18.99 -4.79 -1.97
N LEU A 25 18.18 -3.90 -1.45
CA LEU A 25 18.15 -2.50 -1.85
C LEU A 25 18.71 -1.53 -0.81
N GLY A 26 18.96 -1.99 0.42
CA GLY A 26 19.41 -1.15 1.53
C GLY A 26 18.48 0.05 1.73
N ASN A 27 19.05 1.23 1.86
CA ASN A 27 18.29 2.49 2.00
C ASN A 27 17.40 2.84 0.80
N GLY A 28 17.53 2.15 -0.31
CA GLY A 28 16.64 2.27 -1.47
C GLY A 28 15.26 1.66 -1.26
N PHE A 29 15.07 0.83 -0.22
CA PHE A 29 13.77 0.29 0.14
C PHE A 29 13.18 1.03 1.36
N LYS A 30 11.89 1.39 1.28
CA LYS A 30 11.12 1.93 2.41
C LYS A 30 9.75 1.26 2.47
N PHE A 31 9.28 1.01 3.70
CA PHE A 31 7.91 0.62 4.00
C PHE A 31 7.20 1.78 4.70
N VAL A 32 6.03 2.14 4.21
CA VAL A 32 5.23 3.25 4.75
C VAL A 32 3.93 2.73 5.33
N SER A 33 3.82 2.78 6.67
CA SER A 33 2.56 2.54 7.39
C SER A 33 1.69 3.78 7.30
N THR A 34 0.47 3.63 6.77
CA THR A 34 -0.47 4.74 6.59
C THR A 34 -1.44 4.91 7.75
N MET A 35 -1.55 3.91 8.62
CA MET A 35 -2.46 3.89 9.76
C MET A 35 -1.77 3.29 10.98
N GLU A 36 -2.21 3.68 12.15
CA GLU A 36 -1.87 3.00 13.40
C GLU A 36 -2.59 1.65 13.48
N MET A 37 -1.98 0.68 14.16
CA MET A 37 -2.61 -0.61 14.40
C MET A 37 -3.80 -0.45 15.35
N GLU A 38 -4.96 -0.95 14.95
CA GLU A 38 -6.18 -0.93 15.77
C GLU A 38 -5.98 -1.69 17.09
N GLU A 39 -6.51 -1.14 18.19
CA GLU A 39 -6.44 -1.73 19.52
C GLU A 39 -6.99 -3.17 19.56
N GLN A 40 -8.04 -3.47 18.80
CA GLN A 40 -8.60 -4.82 18.71
C GLN A 40 -7.55 -5.83 18.19
N ARG A 41 -6.70 -5.42 17.24
CA ARG A 41 -5.62 -6.26 16.71
C ARG A 41 -4.49 -6.43 17.71
N LYS A 42 -4.15 -5.37 18.47
CA LYS A 42 -3.17 -5.44 19.56
C LYS A 42 -3.62 -6.45 20.63
N ASN A 43 -4.91 -6.43 20.99
CA ASN A 43 -5.50 -7.37 21.94
C ASN A 43 -5.50 -8.84 21.45
N LEU A 44 -5.51 -9.06 20.14
CA LEU A 44 -5.36 -10.39 19.51
C LEU A 44 -3.89 -10.81 19.33
N LYS A 45 -2.96 -10.14 20.03
CA LYS A 45 -1.50 -10.39 19.97
C LYS A 45 -0.90 -10.22 18.57
N TYR A 46 -1.52 -9.41 17.70
CA TYR A 46 -0.84 -8.95 16.51
C TYR A 46 0.14 -7.86 16.90
N TYR A 47 1.40 -8.04 16.49
CA TYR A 47 2.46 -7.07 16.77
C TYR A 47 2.72 -6.21 15.54
N GLU A 48 2.91 -4.93 15.77
CA GLU A 48 3.47 -4.05 14.75
C GLU A 48 4.99 -4.18 14.77
N TYR A 49 5.56 -4.62 13.67
CA TYR A 49 7.01 -4.83 13.57
C TYR A 49 7.75 -3.51 13.41
N GLU A 50 8.83 -3.34 14.18
CA GLU A 50 9.78 -2.25 14.03
C GLU A 50 10.91 -2.66 13.10
N ARG A 51 11.21 -1.79 12.14
CA ARG A 51 12.28 -2.01 11.16
C ARG A 51 12.92 -0.69 10.73
N PRO A 52 14.22 -0.66 10.39
CA PRO A 52 14.94 0.57 10.03
C PRO A 52 14.43 1.21 8.73
N TYR A 53 13.70 0.47 7.92
CA TYR A 53 13.11 0.95 6.67
C TYR A 53 11.66 1.42 6.82
N LYS A 54 11.09 1.37 8.04
CA LYS A 54 9.68 1.72 8.29
C LYS A 54 9.50 3.20 8.58
N ILE A 55 8.47 3.78 7.96
CA ILE A 55 8.02 5.16 8.14
C ILE A 55 6.54 5.12 8.52
N ARG A 56 6.12 5.98 9.43
CA ARG A 56 4.74 6.08 9.92
C ARG A 56 4.11 7.40 9.53
N MET A 57 3.33 7.43 8.45
CA MET A 57 2.67 8.66 7.96
C MET A 57 1.66 9.28 8.92
N TYR A 58 1.23 8.56 9.94
CA TYR A 58 0.20 9.00 10.88
C TYR A 58 0.74 9.71 12.13
N THR A 59 2.06 9.73 12.35
CA THR A 59 2.66 10.25 13.58
C THR A 59 2.84 11.76 13.58
N SER A 60 3.12 12.37 12.42
CA SER A 60 3.29 13.82 12.28
C SER A 60 3.00 14.27 10.85
N GLU A 61 2.86 15.58 10.63
CA GLU A 61 2.75 16.15 9.28
C GLU A 61 4.02 15.96 8.47
N GLU A 62 5.18 16.09 9.10
CA GLU A 62 6.48 15.85 8.48
C GLU A 62 6.61 14.42 7.94
N GLU A 63 6.23 13.41 8.75
CA GLU A 63 6.25 12.00 8.30
C GLU A 63 5.19 11.73 7.21
N ARG A 64 4.08 12.45 7.24
CA ARG A 64 3.07 12.39 6.16
C ARG A 64 3.61 12.94 4.85
N ASP A 65 4.24 14.10 4.89
CA ASP A 65 4.82 14.74 3.71
C ASP A 65 5.95 13.91 3.14
N LYS A 66 6.83 13.38 3.98
CA LYS A 66 7.88 12.43 3.60
C LYS A 66 7.31 11.18 2.92
N GLY A 67 6.20 10.62 3.43
CA GLY A 67 5.49 9.52 2.78
C GLY A 67 4.92 9.91 1.42
N ASN A 68 4.32 11.10 1.29
CA ASN A 68 3.81 11.60 0.02
C ASN A 68 4.93 11.82 -1.00
N ASP A 69 6.08 12.35 -0.59
CA ASP A 69 7.25 12.53 -1.45
C ASP A 69 7.79 11.18 -1.93
N LEU A 70 7.94 10.21 -1.03
CA LEU A 70 8.33 8.84 -1.39
C LEU A 70 7.36 8.23 -2.40
N PHE A 71 6.05 8.48 -2.25
CA PHE A 71 5.06 8.00 -3.19
C PHE A 71 5.26 8.56 -4.59
N GLN A 72 5.64 9.83 -4.70
CA GLN A 72 5.83 10.49 -6.00
C GLN A 72 7.22 10.26 -6.59
N GLU A 73 8.26 10.12 -5.77
CA GLU A 73 9.65 10.08 -6.21
C GLU A 73 10.20 8.68 -6.46
N SER A 74 9.73 7.66 -5.74
CA SER A 74 10.22 6.29 -5.89
C SER A 74 10.12 5.80 -7.34
N ASP A 75 11.09 5.01 -7.77
CA ASP A 75 11.10 4.40 -9.11
C ASP A 75 9.93 3.42 -9.26
N ALA A 76 9.69 2.60 -8.21
CA ALA A 76 8.55 1.70 -8.12
C ALA A 76 7.83 1.84 -6.79
N VAL A 77 6.50 1.73 -6.80
CA VAL A 77 5.65 1.71 -5.61
C VAL A 77 4.83 0.43 -5.59
N ILE A 78 4.80 -0.23 -4.43
CA ILE A 78 3.87 -1.32 -4.12
C ILE A 78 2.76 -0.71 -3.25
N LEU A 79 1.52 -0.77 -3.71
CA LEU A 79 0.39 -0.10 -3.08
C LEU A 79 -0.62 -1.10 -2.52
N GLY A 80 -0.62 -1.28 -1.20
CA GLY A 80 -1.55 -2.11 -0.44
C GLY A 80 -2.71 -1.35 0.21
N VAL A 81 -2.78 -0.03 0.00
CA VAL A 81 -3.82 0.86 0.55
C VAL A 81 -4.48 1.70 -0.53
N ASN A 82 -5.61 2.30 -0.19
CA ASN A 82 -6.34 3.13 -1.15
C ASN A 82 -5.87 4.59 -1.10
N MET A 83 -5.12 5.02 -2.12
CA MET A 83 -4.60 6.40 -2.27
C MET A 83 -4.89 6.94 -3.68
N PRO A 84 -6.16 7.12 -4.06
CA PRO A 84 -6.55 7.34 -5.46
C PRO A 84 -6.01 8.64 -6.06
N VAL A 85 -5.91 9.70 -5.27
CA VAL A 85 -5.42 11.01 -5.75
C VAL A 85 -3.92 10.93 -6.06
N GLN A 86 -3.13 10.39 -5.13
CA GLN A 86 -1.69 10.22 -5.26
C GLN A 86 -1.36 9.25 -6.40
N LEU A 87 -2.12 8.15 -6.50
CA LEU A 87 -1.96 7.15 -7.54
C LEU A 87 -2.19 7.75 -8.93
N ARG A 88 -3.27 8.51 -9.14
CA ARG A 88 -3.53 9.18 -10.41
C ARG A 88 -2.39 10.12 -10.82
N LYS A 89 -1.87 10.92 -9.88
CA LYS A 89 -0.73 11.81 -10.14
C LYS A 89 0.51 11.03 -10.58
N ARG A 90 0.79 9.90 -9.92
CA ARG A 90 1.94 9.05 -10.22
C ARG A 90 1.81 8.36 -11.58
N LEU A 91 0.65 7.78 -11.88
CA LEU A 91 0.38 7.11 -13.16
C LEU A 91 0.47 8.07 -14.35
N LYS A 92 0.00 9.32 -14.19
CA LYS A 92 0.18 10.37 -15.22
C LYS A 92 1.65 10.69 -15.51
N LYS A 93 2.56 10.41 -14.58
CA LYS A 93 4.01 10.55 -14.77
C LYS A 93 4.66 9.29 -15.37
N GLY A 94 3.88 8.25 -15.72
CA GLY A 94 4.39 6.99 -16.26
C GLY A 94 5.20 6.16 -15.26
N LYS A 95 5.05 6.39 -13.96
CA LYS A 95 5.85 5.70 -12.93
C LYS A 95 5.26 4.35 -12.55
N ILE A 96 6.11 3.35 -12.42
CA ILE A 96 5.74 1.95 -12.10
C ILE A 96 5.03 1.87 -10.76
N THR A 97 3.85 1.25 -10.76
CA THR A 97 3.07 1.01 -9.54
C THR A 97 2.43 -0.37 -9.58
N PHE A 98 2.71 -1.18 -8.55
CA PHE A 98 2.11 -2.49 -8.34
C PHE A 98 0.98 -2.36 -7.32
N LEU A 99 -0.18 -2.96 -7.62
CA LEU A 99 -1.28 -3.03 -6.67
C LEU A 99 -1.20 -4.35 -5.89
N TYR A 100 -0.95 -4.25 -4.59
CA TYR A 100 -0.97 -5.38 -3.66
C TYR A 100 -2.32 -5.41 -2.96
N ARG A 101 -3.20 -6.33 -3.37
CA ARG A 101 -4.56 -6.42 -2.83
C ARG A 101 -4.97 -7.86 -2.53
N GLU A 102 -5.79 -8.00 -1.52
CA GLU A 102 -6.54 -9.23 -1.33
C GLU A 102 -7.55 -9.43 -2.46
N ARG A 103 -7.89 -10.69 -2.74
CA ARG A 103 -8.90 -11.02 -3.75
C ARG A 103 -10.20 -10.26 -3.47
N ILE A 104 -10.73 -9.58 -4.47
CA ILE A 104 -11.98 -8.80 -4.40
C ILE A 104 -13.16 -9.69 -3.97
N PHE A 105 -13.14 -10.94 -4.36
CA PHE A 105 -14.16 -11.94 -4.06
C PHE A 105 -13.71 -12.91 -2.96
N LYS A 106 -13.50 -12.40 -1.76
CA LYS A 106 -13.41 -13.25 -0.56
C LYS A 106 -14.82 -13.72 -0.20
N ALA A 107 -15.15 -14.99 -0.51
CA ALA A 107 -16.39 -15.67 -0.13
C ALA A 107 -17.64 -14.77 -0.21
N ALA A 108 -18.34 -14.80 -1.31
CA ALA A 108 -19.54 -13.98 -1.50
C ALA A 108 -20.77 -14.64 -0.82
N PRO A 109 -21.12 -14.30 0.43
CA PRO A 109 -22.26 -14.91 1.08
C PRO A 109 -23.60 -14.26 0.69
N SER A 110 -23.59 -13.19 -0.14
CA SER A 110 -24.83 -12.58 -0.62
C SER A 110 -24.67 -11.88 -1.96
N MET A 111 -25.74 -11.88 -2.75
CA MET A 111 -25.86 -11.17 -4.03
C MET A 111 -25.49 -9.68 -3.90
N TYR A 112 -25.86 -9.04 -2.79
CA TYR A 112 -25.54 -7.65 -2.52
C TYR A 112 -24.03 -7.38 -2.42
N LYS A 113 -23.27 -8.25 -1.74
CA LYS A 113 -21.82 -8.13 -1.65
C LYS A 113 -21.15 -8.32 -3.00
N TYR A 114 -21.68 -9.22 -3.81
CA TYR A 114 -21.22 -9.45 -5.18
C TYR A 114 -21.41 -8.21 -6.06
N LEU A 115 -22.63 -7.65 -6.08
CA LEU A 115 -22.95 -6.43 -6.84
C LEU A 115 -22.10 -5.22 -6.39
N ARG A 116 -21.90 -5.07 -5.09
CA ARG A 116 -21.03 -4.01 -4.53
C ARG A 116 -19.57 -4.18 -4.97
N SER A 117 -19.06 -5.41 -4.98
CA SER A 117 -17.70 -5.72 -5.43
C SER A 117 -17.53 -5.45 -6.92
N LEU A 118 -18.55 -5.78 -7.73
CA LEU A 118 -18.56 -5.50 -9.16
C LEU A 118 -18.58 -4.00 -9.43
N ALA A 119 -19.43 -3.26 -8.74
CA ALA A 119 -19.49 -1.80 -8.85
C ALA A 119 -18.15 -1.15 -8.48
N TYR A 120 -17.49 -1.64 -7.43
CA TYR A 120 -16.16 -1.19 -7.03
C TYR A 120 -15.10 -1.49 -8.11
N PHE A 121 -15.12 -2.69 -8.67
CA PHE A 121 -14.24 -3.10 -9.78
C PHE A 121 -14.42 -2.21 -11.01
N VAL A 122 -15.67 -1.96 -11.42
CA VAL A 122 -15.99 -1.07 -12.56
C VAL A 122 -15.48 0.35 -12.29
N LYS A 123 -15.72 0.89 -11.08
CA LYS A 123 -15.23 2.21 -10.68
C LYS A 123 -13.71 2.30 -10.74
N GLU A 124 -12.99 1.28 -10.29
CA GLU A 124 -11.53 1.23 -10.38
C GLU A 124 -11.06 1.11 -11.83
N TYR A 125 -11.67 0.23 -12.61
CA TYR A 125 -11.36 0.09 -14.03
C TYR A 125 -11.47 1.43 -14.77
N TRP A 126 -12.56 2.18 -14.57
CA TRP A 126 -12.73 3.49 -15.17
C TRP A 126 -11.76 4.54 -14.63
N ALA A 127 -11.43 4.47 -13.34
CA ALA A 127 -10.46 5.38 -12.74
C ALA A 127 -9.04 5.21 -13.29
N PHE A 128 -8.69 4.00 -13.73
CA PHE A 128 -7.33 3.65 -14.19
C PHE A 128 -7.27 3.28 -15.68
N ARG A 129 -8.36 3.47 -16.42
CA ARG A 129 -8.41 3.20 -17.86
C ARG A 129 -7.33 3.99 -18.60
N GLY A 130 -6.53 3.29 -19.41
CA GLY A 130 -5.43 3.89 -20.17
C GLY A 130 -4.10 4.01 -19.43
N THR A 131 -4.02 3.49 -18.19
CA THR A 131 -2.75 3.36 -17.47
C THR A 131 -2.24 1.92 -17.55
N PRO A 132 -0.94 1.68 -17.80
CA PRO A 132 -0.39 0.33 -17.72
C PRO A 132 -0.46 -0.16 -16.26
N PHE A 133 -1.11 -1.29 -16.03
CA PHE A 133 -1.07 -2.02 -14.77
C PHE A 133 -0.14 -3.21 -14.90
N TYR A 134 0.70 -3.38 -13.92
CA TYR A 134 1.56 -4.53 -13.75
C TYR A 134 1.24 -5.22 -12.43
#